data_ebfaa94fd6e3c72aa918a22fd5645fba
#
_entry.id   ebfaa94fd6e3c72aa918a22fd5645fba
#
_cell.length_a   1.000
_cell.length_b   1.000
_cell.length_c   1.000
_cell.angle_alpha   90.00
_cell.angle_beta   90.00
_cell.angle_gamma   90.00
#
_symmetry.space_group_name_H-M   'P 1'
#
loop_
_entity.id
_entity.type
_entity.pdbx_description
1 polymer ?
#
loop_
_entity_poly.entity_id
_entity_poly.type
_entity_poly.pdbx_seq_one_letter_code
_entity_poly.pdbx_strand_id
1 'polypeptide(L)'
;MTDINGNEKRSFKDIVTLLNRPNVIQSGRSFIKQVEISLKCFGFCPIYTLRVLKSDLPKSMMVIPPELFYMESLGKSPFTQTELSSISKRVYIRWGNENIELGDEEYFVIYDSIMDIPSNNGGRITFHSPVDALSTHTRNYMAQLIGRGNLIVNGGPKGILYGNDTTDVGNAAITPSESKKLQDDFERIWYSA
;
A
#
# COMPACT_ATOMS: atom_id res chain seq x y z
N MET A 1 7.80 -38.68 -1.92
CA MET A 1 9.09 -38.93 -2.63
C MET A 1 10.13 -39.20 -1.57
N THR A 2 10.64 -40.38 -1.49
CA THR A 2 11.59 -40.82 -0.47
C THR A 2 12.96 -40.81 -1.10
N ASP A 3 13.86 -40.01 -0.54
CA ASP A 3 15.28 -40.13 -0.84
C ASP A 3 15.79 -41.47 -0.26
N ILE A 4 16.65 -42.13 -1.00
CA ILE A 4 17.22 -43.46 -0.68
C ILE A 4 17.93 -43.48 0.69
N ASN A 5 18.16 -42.31 1.30
CA ASN A 5 18.85 -42.11 2.57
C ASN A 5 17.99 -41.62 3.73
N GLY A 6 16.67 -41.53 3.59
CA GLY A 6 15.76 -41.15 4.70
C GLY A 6 15.79 -39.69 5.18
N ASN A 7 16.56 -38.81 4.55
CA ASN A 7 16.75 -37.43 4.95
C ASN A 7 15.58 -36.49 4.54
N GLU A 8 14.86 -36.77 3.45
CA GLU A 8 13.75 -35.94 2.96
C GLU A 8 12.57 -35.87 3.95
N LYS A 9 12.27 -36.93 4.66
CA LYS A 9 11.18 -36.91 5.63
C LYS A 9 11.42 -35.95 6.81
N ARG A 10 12.68 -35.70 7.16
CA ARG A 10 13.01 -34.77 8.26
C ARG A 10 12.84 -33.33 7.80
N SER A 11 13.33 -32.97 6.61
CA SER A 11 13.22 -31.60 6.08
C SER A 11 11.76 -31.20 5.86
N PHE A 12 10.89 -32.10 5.38
CA PHE A 12 9.47 -31.82 5.23
C PHE A 12 8.77 -31.61 6.58
N LYS A 13 9.12 -32.40 7.59
CA LYS A 13 8.58 -32.26 8.94
C LYS A 13 8.97 -30.92 9.57
N ASP A 14 10.21 -30.48 9.33
CA ASP A 14 10.72 -29.21 9.83
C ASP A 14 10.05 -28.01 9.15
N ILE A 15 9.79 -28.08 7.84
CA ILE A 15 9.02 -27.08 7.10
C ILE A 15 7.58 -26.97 7.64
N VAL A 16 6.90 -28.11 7.82
CA VAL A 16 5.54 -28.13 8.38
C VAL A 16 5.52 -27.56 9.80
N THR A 17 6.49 -27.87 10.61
CA THR A 17 6.63 -27.34 11.98
C THR A 17 6.84 -25.83 11.94
N LEU A 18 7.72 -25.34 11.05
CA LEU A 18 7.97 -23.92 10.85
C LEU A 18 6.72 -23.17 10.36
N LEU A 19 5.98 -23.74 9.41
CA LEU A 19 4.74 -23.14 8.92
C LEU A 19 3.62 -23.11 9.97
N ASN A 20 3.54 -24.13 10.84
CA ASN A 20 2.57 -24.15 11.93
C ASN A 20 2.92 -23.18 13.06
N ARG A 21 4.20 -22.93 13.28
CA ARG A 21 4.69 -21.98 14.29
C ARG A 21 5.90 -21.21 13.77
N PRO A 22 5.68 -20.20 12.92
CA PRO A 22 6.75 -19.49 12.23
C PRO A 22 7.64 -18.67 13.17
N ASN A 23 7.12 -18.26 14.31
CA ASN A 23 7.87 -17.55 15.35
C ASN A 23 7.25 -17.76 16.73
N VAL A 24 7.87 -17.16 17.75
CA VAL A 24 7.45 -17.31 19.16
C VAL A 24 6.09 -16.66 19.44
N ILE A 25 5.74 -15.62 18.66
CA ILE A 25 4.58 -14.75 18.92
C ILE A 25 3.35 -15.22 18.15
N GLN A 26 3.53 -15.83 16.96
CA GLN A 26 2.45 -16.09 16.01
C GLN A 26 2.25 -17.58 15.74
N SER A 27 0.99 -17.97 15.60
CA SER A 27 0.60 -19.24 14.99
C SER A 27 0.74 -19.17 13.45
N GLY A 28 0.88 -20.31 12.78
CA GLY A 28 0.90 -20.38 11.32
C GLY A 28 -0.30 -19.73 10.67
N ARG A 29 -1.50 -19.93 11.23
CA ARG A 29 -2.73 -19.30 10.74
C ARG A 29 -2.66 -17.76 10.81
N SER A 30 -2.16 -17.21 11.90
CA SER A 30 -2.01 -15.76 12.07
C SER A 30 -0.98 -15.20 11.11
N PHE A 31 0.12 -15.92 10.91
CA PHE A 31 1.18 -15.56 9.95
C PHE A 31 0.65 -15.51 8.50
N ILE A 32 -0.02 -16.57 8.04
CA ILE A 32 -0.61 -16.62 6.69
C ILE A 32 -1.63 -15.49 6.48
N LYS A 33 -2.47 -15.23 7.49
CA LYS A 33 -3.43 -14.11 7.43
C LYS A 33 -2.72 -12.76 7.29
N GLN A 34 -1.60 -12.56 7.98
CA GLN A 34 -0.80 -11.34 7.86
C GLN A 34 -0.16 -11.21 6.48
N VAL A 35 0.36 -12.31 5.92
CA VAL A 35 0.87 -12.36 4.54
C VAL A 35 -0.23 -11.97 3.55
N GLU A 36 -1.42 -12.56 3.68
CA GLU A 36 -2.56 -12.25 2.80
C GLU A 36 -2.97 -10.77 2.88
N ILE A 37 -3.05 -10.21 4.08
CA ILE A 37 -3.37 -8.79 4.27
C ILE A 37 -2.30 -7.91 3.62
N SER A 38 -1.01 -8.21 3.82
CA SER A 38 0.09 -7.45 3.20
C SER A 38 0.02 -7.50 1.68
N LEU A 39 -0.22 -8.66 1.08
CA LEU A 39 -0.37 -8.80 -0.37
C LEU A 39 -1.57 -8.00 -0.90
N LYS A 40 -2.71 -8.03 -0.23
CA LYS A 40 -3.91 -7.30 -0.66
C LYS A 40 -3.77 -5.79 -0.49
N CYS A 41 -3.18 -5.34 0.61
CA CYS A 41 -3.08 -3.91 0.92
C CYS A 41 -1.90 -3.22 0.24
N PHE A 42 -0.76 -3.90 0.12
CA PHE A 42 0.49 -3.31 -0.36
C PHE A 42 1.00 -3.93 -1.66
N GLY A 43 0.44 -5.04 -2.11
CA GLY A 43 0.87 -5.78 -3.29
C GLY A 43 2.12 -6.63 -3.05
N PHE A 44 2.74 -6.57 -1.89
CA PHE A 44 3.92 -7.35 -1.52
C PHE A 44 3.96 -7.63 -0.02
N CYS A 45 4.71 -8.66 0.35
CA CYS A 45 4.91 -9.07 1.73
C CYS A 45 6.38 -9.44 1.94
N PRO A 46 7.17 -8.58 2.57
CA PRO A 46 8.55 -8.93 2.93
C PRO A 46 8.55 -9.78 4.20
N ILE A 47 9.33 -10.85 4.17
CA ILE A 47 9.43 -11.81 5.26
C ILE A 47 10.88 -11.88 5.71
N TYR A 48 11.10 -11.55 6.98
CA TYR A 48 12.39 -11.75 7.64
C TYR A 48 12.56 -13.22 8.03
N THR A 49 13.75 -13.75 7.78
CA THR A 49 14.11 -15.12 8.14
C THR A 49 15.32 -15.14 9.06
N LEU A 50 15.14 -15.74 10.23
CA LEU A 50 16.25 -15.98 11.13
C LEU A 50 16.83 -17.37 10.86
N ARG A 51 18.07 -17.43 10.36
CA ARG A 51 18.80 -18.68 10.14
C ARG A 51 19.83 -18.90 11.23
N VAL A 52 20.02 -20.15 11.61
CA VAL A 52 21.14 -20.56 12.46
C VAL A 52 22.26 -21.03 11.54
N LEU A 53 23.48 -20.60 11.78
CA LEU A 53 24.67 -20.99 11.06
C LEU A 53 24.65 -22.50 10.72
N LYS A 54 24.77 -22.83 9.41
CA LYS A 54 24.76 -24.19 8.87
C LYS A 54 23.40 -24.91 8.75
N SER A 55 22.27 -24.21 8.90
CA SER A 55 20.97 -24.80 8.62
C SER A 55 20.41 -24.30 7.29
N ASP A 56 20.00 -25.20 6.41
CA ASP A 56 19.36 -24.85 5.14
C ASP A 56 17.97 -24.24 5.33
N LEU A 57 17.31 -24.55 6.45
CA LEU A 57 15.98 -24.03 6.78
C LEU A 57 16.05 -22.91 7.82
N PRO A 58 15.26 -21.87 7.66
CA PRO A 58 15.15 -20.82 8.67
C PRO A 58 14.55 -21.38 9.96
N LYS A 59 15.04 -20.90 11.09
CA LYS A 59 14.53 -21.26 12.42
C LYS A 59 13.25 -20.50 12.77
N SER A 60 13.10 -19.31 12.21
CA SER A 60 11.95 -18.43 12.45
C SER A 60 11.70 -17.56 11.23
N MET A 61 10.42 -17.23 11.02
CA MET A 61 9.97 -16.31 9.98
C MET A 61 9.05 -15.26 10.59
N MET A 62 9.18 -14.01 10.15
CA MET A 62 8.35 -12.90 10.61
C MET A 62 8.03 -11.98 9.44
N VAL A 63 6.77 -11.58 9.31
CA VAL A 63 6.37 -10.56 8.33
C VAL A 63 6.92 -9.22 8.78
N ILE A 64 7.67 -8.56 7.92
CA ILE A 64 8.10 -7.17 8.10
C ILE A 64 6.92 -6.28 7.68
N PRO A 65 6.52 -5.28 8.48
CA PRO A 65 5.56 -4.29 8.01
C PRO A 65 6.05 -3.62 6.72
N PRO A 66 5.26 -3.63 5.63
CA PRO A 66 5.70 -3.13 4.32
C PRO A 66 6.16 -1.65 4.34
N GLU A 67 5.61 -0.85 5.25
CA GLU A 67 6.00 0.55 5.42
C GLU A 67 7.43 0.72 5.93
N LEU A 68 7.93 -0.27 6.67
CA LEU A 68 9.28 -0.25 7.25
C LEU A 68 10.32 -0.88 6.33
N PHE A 69 9.90 -1.57 5.29
CA PHE A 69 10.78 -2.27 4.36
C PHE A 69 11.19 -1.37 3.20
N TYR A 70 12.49 -1.29 2.95
CA TYR A 70 13.08 -0.47 1.91
C TYR A 70 14.06 -1.29 1.08
N MET A 71 13.94 -1.13 -0.24
CA MET A 71 14.83 -1.75 -1.21
C MET A 71 15.32 -0.68 -2.18
N GLU A 72 16.62 -0.52 -2.31
CA GLU A 72 17.26 0.43 -3.21
C GLU A 72 17.71 -0.28 -4.49
N SER A 73 17.48 0.35 -5.64
CA SER A 73 17.88 -0.15 -6.95
C SER A 73 19.37 0.02 -7.20
N LEU A 74 19.96 -0.97 -7.87
CA LEU A 74 21.30 -0.85 -8.48
C LEU A 74 21.32 0.00 -9.76
N GLY A 75 20.14 0.39 -10.29
CA GLY A 75 20.02 1.09 -11.57
C GLY A 75 20.25 0.18 -12.78
N LYS A 76 20.31 -1.14 -12.58
CA LYS A 76 20.44 -2.12 -13.67
C LYS A 76 19.09 -2.43 -14.30
N SER A 77 19.10 -2.75 -15.59
CA SER A 77 17.89 -3.15 -16.30
C SER A 77 17.34 -4.46 -15.72
N PRO A 78 16.06 -4.53 -15.35
CA PRO A 78 15.45 -5.76 -14.84
C PRO A 78 15.37 -6.87 -15.91
N PHE A 79 15.39 -6.51 -17.19
CA PHE A 79 15.27 -7.46 -18.29
C PHE A 79 16.50 -8.36 -18.48
N THR A 80 17.62 -8.02 -17.85
CA THR A 80 18.88 -8.78 -17.93
C THR A 80 19.18 -9.55 -16.65
N GLN A 81 18.31 -9.50 -15.66
CA GLN A 81 18.53 -10.09 -14.35
C GLN A 81 17.50 -11.18 -14.08
N THR A 82 17.94 -12.25 -13.42
CA THR A 82 17.10 -13.40 -13.06
C THR A 82 16.66 -13.39 -11.61
N GLU A 83 17.35 -12.63 -10.76
CA GLU A 83 17.11 -12.60 -9.33
C GLU A 83 16.91 -11.17 -8.82
N LEU A 84 16.06 -11.02 -7.82
CA LEU A 84 15.77 -9.73 -7.19
C LEU A 84 17.01 -9.13 -6.49
N SER A 85 17.85 -9.98 -5.91
CA SER A 85 19.14 -9.60 -5.30
C SER A 85 20.11 -8.94 -6.28
N SER A 86 20.03 -9.29 -7.56
CA SER A 86 20.88 -8.71 -8.61
C SER A 86 20.41 -7.32 -9.08
N ILE A 87 19.19 -6.93 -8.73
CA ILE A 87 18.58 -5.63 -9.05
C ILE A 87 18.71 -4.68 -7.86
N SER A 88 18.69 -5.22 -6.64
CA SER A 88 18.78 -4.44 -5.41
C SER A 88 20.23 -4.13 -5.04
N LYS A 89 20.48 -2.92 -4.61
CA LYS A 89 21.77 -2.44 -4.07
C LYS A 89 21.88 -2.69 -2.58
N ARG A 90 20.77 -2.41 -1.89
CA ARG A 90 20.67 -2.47 -0.44
C ARG A 90 19.24 -2.75 -0.07
N VAL A 91 19.05 -3.58 0.94
CA VAL A 91 17.76 -3.86 1.55
C VAL A 91 17.87 -3.61 3.04
N TYR A 92 16.93 -2.87 3.60
CA TYR A 92 16.96 -2.53 5.01
C TYR A 92 15.57 -2.33 5.60
N ILE A 93 15.49 -2.49 6.91
CA ILE A 93 14.31 -2.16 7.72
C ILE A 93 14.58 -0.81 8.39
N ARG A 94 13.67 0.14 8.23
CA ARG A 94 13.71 1.39 8.99
C ARG A 94 12.98 1.22 10.31
N TRP A 95 13.73 1.18 11.40
CA TRP A 95 13.18 1.07 12.75
C TRP A 95 13.47 2.33 13.55
N GLY A 96 12.46 3.20 13.71
CA GLY A 96 12.66 4.51 14.30
C GLY A 96 13.64 5.36 13.48
N ASN A 97 14.78 5.72 14.06
CA ASN A 97 15.84 6.48 13.40
C ASN A 97 16.97 5.59 12.85
N GLU A 98 16.88 4.29 12.99
CA GLU A 98 17.91 3.34 12.56
C GLU A 98 17.50 2.62 11.29
N ASN A 99 18.49 2.34 10.45
CA ASN A 99 18.34 1.47 9.28
C ASN A 99 19.07 0.17 9.58
N ILE A 100 18.31 -0.92 9.69
CA ILE A 100 18.83 -2.27 9.90
C ILE A 100 19.00 -2.90 8.53
N GLU A 101 20.23 -3.04 8.07
CA GLU A 101 20.56 -3.64 6.78
C GLU A 101 20.34 -5.16 6.83
N LEU A 102 19.73 -5.72 5.78
CA LEU A 102 19.42 -7.14 5.66
C LEU A 102 20.35 -7.79 4.64
N GLY A 103 20.93 -8.92 5.02
CA GLY A 103 21.65 -9.79 4.10
C GLY A 103 20.71 -10.56 3.16
N ASP A 104 21.21 -10.99 2.01
CA ASP A 104 20.42 -11.68 0.97
C ASP A 104 19.73 -12.96 1.47
N GLU A 105 20.27 -13.61 2.49
CA GLU A 105 19.70 -14.82 3.07
C GLU A 105 18.73 -14.56 4.25
N GLU A 106 18.65 -13.31 4.70
CA GLU A 106 17.85 -12.93 5.87
C GLU A 106 16.42 -12.52 5.54
N TYR A 107 16.10 -12.39 4.25
CA TYR A 107 14.76 -12.02 3.84
C TYR A 107 14.36 -12.70 2.53
N PHE A 108 13.05 -12.73 2.29
CA PHE A 108 12.48 -12.94 0.97
C PHE A 108 11.20 -12.13 0.83
N VAL A 109 10.84 -11.82 -0.40
CA VAL A 109 9.67 -11.01 -0.70
C VAL A 109 8.69 -11.84 -1.53
N ILE A 110 7.46 -11.95 -1.04
CA ILE A 110 6.34 -12.46 -1.84
C ILE A 110 5.65 -11.23 -2.42
N TYR A 111 5.40 -11.20 -3.72
CA TYR A 111 4.70 -10.09 -4.36
C TYR A 111 3.69 -10.61 -5.38
N ASP A 112 2.57 -9.89 -5.48
CA ASP A 112 1.46 -10.13 -6.41
C ASP A 112 1.08 -8.78 -7.05
N SER A 113 2.08 -8.06 -7.53
CA SER A 113 1.91 -6.70 -8.04
C SER A 113 2.97 -6.34 -9.05
N ILE A 114 2.74 -5.25 -9.78
CA ILE A 114 3.74 -4.65 -10.65
C ILE A 114 4.79 -3.97 -9.78
N MET A 115 6.04 -4.29 -10.04
CA MET A 115 7.19 -3.69 -9.38
C MET A 115 7.72 -2.54 -10.26
N ASP A 116 7.88 -1.37 -9.68
CA ASP A 116 8.54 -0.23 -10.32
C ASP A 116 10.00 -0.17 -9.86
N ILE A 117 10.90 -0.33 -10.83
CA ILE A 117 12.35 -0.36 -10.61
C ILE A 117 12.95 0.90 -11.23
N PRO A 118 13.39 1.86 -10.42
CA PRO A 118 13.99 3.06 -10.93
C PRO A 118 15.33 2.77 -11.62
N SER A 119 15.56 3.46 -12.74
CA SER A 119 16.79 3.34 -13.53
C SER A 119 18.01 4.01 -12.87
N ASN A 120 17.80 4.80 -11.83
CA ASN A 120 18.87 5.47 -11.08
C ASN A 120 19.37 4.58 -9.93
N ASN A 121 20.68 4.56 -9.75
CA ASN A 121 21.32 3.87 -8.62
C ASN A 121 20.90 4.55 -7.29
N GLY A 122 20.41 3.73 -6.35
CA GLY A 122 19.90 4.19 -5.05
C GLY A 122 18.44 4.66 -5.08
N GLY A 123 17.75 4.61 -6.22
CA GLY A 123 16.31 4.84 -6.27
C GLY A 123 15.54 3.73 -5.53
N ARG A 124 14.43 4.09 -4.90
CA ARG A 124 13.61 3.13 -4.16
C ARG A 124 12.81 2.26 -5.13
N ILE A 125 12.93 0.94 -4.98
CA ILE A 125 12.05 -0.02 -5.63
C ILE A 125 10.69 0.03 -4.92
N THR A 126 9.61 0.18 -5.68
CA THR A 126 8.26 0.26 -5.15
C THR A 126 7.36 -0.82 -5.76
N PHE A 127 6.36 -1.23 -4.99
CA PHE A 127 5.35 -2.19 -5.42
C PHE A 127 4.00 -1.49 -5.46
N HIS A 128 3.25 -1.73 -6.53
CA HIS A 128 1.93 -1.13 -6.69
C HIS A 128 0.86 -2.00 -6.03
N SER A 129 0.19 -1.44 -5.05
CA SER A 129 -0.91 -2.14 -4.37
C SER A 129 -2.12 -2.29 -5.30
N PRO A 130 -2.81 -3.45 -5.27
CA PRO A 130 -4.13 -3.57 -5.89
C PRO A 130 -5.12 -2.51 -5.39
N VAL A 131 -4.97 -2.05 -4.15
CA VAL A 131 -5.79 -0.97 -3.57
C VAL A 131 -5.49 0.38 -4.20
N ASP A 132 -4.26 0.64 -4.65
CA ASP A 132 -3.89 1.89 -5.31
C ASP A 132 -4.65 2.08 -6.62
N ALA A 133 -4.90 1.00 -7.36
CA ALA A 133 -5.71 1.04 -8.57
C ALA A 133 -7.15 1.50 -8.30
N LEU A 134 -7.66 1.24 -7.10
CA LEU A 134 -9.00 1.63 -6.66
C LEU A 134 -9.00 2.95 -5.87
N SER A 135 -7.85 3.54 -5.59
CA SER A 135 -7.72 4.72 -4.72
C SER A 135 -8.57 5.91 -5.17
N THR A 136 -8.59 6.20 -6.47
CA THR A 136 -9.38 7.28 -7.05
C THR A 136 -10.88 7.02 -6.88
N HIS A 137 -11.34 5.79 -7.14
CA HIS A 137 -12.75 5.41 -6.99
C HIS A 137 -13.16 5.46 -5.51
N THR A 138 -12.35 4.97 -4.62
CA THR A 138 -12.59 4.99 -3.17
C THR A 138 -12.65 6.43 -2.66
N ARG A 139 -11.74 7.30 -3.09
CA ARG A 139 -11.75 8.73 -2.73
C ARG A 139 -13.00 9.43 -3.23
N ASN A 140 -13.39 9.20 -4.48
CA ASN A 140 -14.60 9.77 -5.05
C ASN A 140 -15.85 9.27 -4.33
N TYR A 141 -15.92 8.00 -3.99
CA TYR A 141 -17.03 7.43 -3.23
C TYR A 141 -17.12 8.04 -1.83
N MET A 142 -16.00 8.16 -1.12
CA MET A 142 -15.97 8.83 0.20
C MET A 142 -16.38 10.29 0.11
N ALA A 143 -15.92 11.02 -0.91
CA ALA A 143 -16.34 12.41 -1.13
C ALA A 143 -17.86 12.52 -1.38
N GLN A 144 -18.45 11.59 -2.13
CA GLN A 144 -19.89 11.52 -2.35
C GLN A 144 -20.66 11.23 -1.04
N LEU A 145 -20.16 10.31 -0.21
CA LEU A 145 -20.79 10.00 1.09
C LEU A 145 -20.75 11.21 2.02
N ILE A 146 -19.62 11.89 2.10
CA ILE A 146 -19.47 13.12 2.90
C ILE A 146 -20.41 14.21 2.37
N GLY A 147 -20.44 14.43 1.06
CA GLY A 147 -21.34 15.39 0.42
C GLY A 147 -22.81 15.09 0.72
N ARG A 148 -23.23 13.82 0.61
CA ARG A 148 -24.59 13.40 0.97
C ARG A 148 -24.87 13.60 2.47
N GLY A 149 -23.93 13.28 3.33
CA GLY A 149 -24.04 13.52 4.77
C GLY A 149 -24.27 15.01 5.08
N ASN A 150 -23.47 15.87 4.48
CA ASN A 150 -23.62 17.33 4.63
C ASN A 150 -24.97 17.84 4.10
N LEU A 151 -25.45 17.32 2.97
CA LEU A 151 -26.78 17.66 2.45
C LEU A 151 -27.89 17.25 3.43
N ILE A 152 -27.81 16.08 4.05
CA ILE A 152 -28.80 15.61 5.02
C ILE A 152 -28.76 16.46 6.28
N VAL A 153 -27.56 16.71 6.83
CA VAL A 153 -27.39 17.53 8.04
C VAL A 153 -27.89 18.96 7.83
N ASN A 154 -27.65 19.52 6.65
CA ASN A 154 -28.08 20.89 6.31
C ASN A 154 -29.52 21.00 5.77
N GLY A 155 -30.29 19.90 5.85
CA GLY A 155 -31.69 19.90 5.41
C GLY A 155 -31.93 19.90 3.91
N GLY A 156 -30.92 19.43 3.15
CA GLY A 156 -30.97 19.30 1.68
C GLY A 156 -30.60 20.60 0.95
N PRO A 157 -30.62 20.57 -0.39
CA PRO A 157 -30.37 21.78 -1.18
C PRO A 157 -31.46 22.81 -0.96
N LYS A 158 -31.06 23.94 -0.43
CA LYS A 158 -32.03 25.07 -0.09
C LYS A 158 -32.53 25.82 -1.32
N GLY A 159 -32.16 25.39 -2.53
CA GLY A 159 -32.62 25.97 -3.78
C GLY A 159 -31.53 26.00 -4.84
N ILE A 160 -31.95 26.22 -6.06
CA ILE A 160 -31.09 26.49 -7.20
C ILE A 160 -31.33 27.92 -7.60
N LEU A 161 -30.30 28.76 -7.52
CA LEU A 161 -30.35 30.10 -8.07
C LEU A 161 -29.97 30.03 -9.56
N TYR A 162 -30.85 30.45 -10.41
CA TYR A 162 -30.55 30.63 -11.82
C TYR A 162 -30.89 32.08 -12.23
N GLY A 163 -30.00 32.66 -13.04
CA GLY A 163 -30.29 33.95 -13.65
C GLY A 163 -31.33 33.74 -14.77
N ASN A 164 -32.45 34.41 -14.66
CA ASN A 164 -33.43 34.43 -15.75
C ASN A 164 -33.01 35.51 -16.77
N ASP A 165 -32.57 35.04 -17.93
CA ASP A 165 -32.25 35.90 -19.07
C ASP A 165 -33.56 36.43 -19.62
N THR A 166 -34.09 37.51 -19.03
CA THR A 166 -35.20 38.22 -19.63
C THR A 166 -34.65 39.06 -20.75
N THR A 167 -35.13 38.78 -21.93
CA THR A 167 -34.81 39.39 -23.23
C THR A 167 -35.16 40.86 -23.36
N ASP A 168 -35.34 41.60 -22.30
CA ASP A 168 -35.47 43.04 -22.30
C ASP A 168 -34.15 43.73 -21.97
N VAL A 169 -33.54 44.14 -23.08
CA VAL A 169 -32.56 45.23 -23.18
C VAL A 169 -31.60 45.39 -21.95
N GLY A 170 -30.59 44.57 -21.91
CA GLY A 170 -29.31 45.00 -21.35
C GLY A 170 -29.09 44.90 -19.86
N ASN A 171 -29.99 44.36 -19.05
CA ASN A 171 -29.77 44.12 -17.64
C ASN A 171 -29.65 42.61 -17.36
N ALA A 172 -28.45 42.15 -17.13
CA ALA A 172 -28.25 40.85 -16.54
C ALA A 172 -29.01 40.81 -15.20
N ALA A 173 -29.83 39.78 -14.97
CA ALA A 173 -30.66 39.67 -13.77
C ALA A 173 -29.86 39.62 -12.47
N ILE A 174 -28.55 39.44 -12.54
CA ILE A 174 -27.61 39.46 -11.43
C ILE A 174 -26.31 40.12 -11.91
N THR A 175 -25.94 41.23 -11.28
CA THR A 175 -24.65 41.87 -11.59
C THR A 175 -23.47 41.03 -11.07
N PRO A 176 -22.25 41.15 -11.65
CA PRO A 176 -21.09 40.41 -11.16
C PRO A 176 -20.78 40.63 -9.67
N SER A 177 -21.10 41.82 -9.13
CA SER A 177 -20.93 42.14 -7.72
C SER A 177 -21.96 41.44 -6.84
N GLU A 178 -23.19 41.29 -7.31
CA GLU A 178 -24.23 40.53 -6.60
C GLU A 178 -24.01 39.04 -6.67
N SER A 179 -23.51 38.51 -7.80
CA SER A 179 -23.11 37.13 -7.94
C SER A 179 -22.01 36.76 -6.95
N LYS A 180 -20.99 37.64 -6.81
CA LYS A 180 -19.92 37.44 -5.83
C LYS A 180 -20.43 37.48 -4.40
N LYS A 181 -21.31 38.41 -4.08
CA LYS A 181 -21.91 38.53 -2.74
C LYS A 181 -22.77 37.33 -2.37
N LEU A 182 -23.52 36.80 -3.34
CA LEU A 182 -24.29 35.57 -3.18
C LEU A 182 -23.37 34.37 -2.96
N GLN A 183 -22.24 34.29 -3.69
CA GLN A 183 -21.26 33.23 -3.54
C GLN A 183 -20.63 33.30 -2.12
N ASP A 184 -20.19 34.47 -1.67
CA ASP A 184 -19.61 34.68 -0.35
C ASP A 184 -20.61 34.34 0.78
N ASP A 185 -21.90 34.72 0.63
CA ASP A 185 -22.95 34.38 1.56
C ASP A 185 -23.29 32.90 1.58
N PHE A 186 -23.26 32.23 0.40
CA PHE A 186 -23.39 30.78 0.29
C PHE A 186 -22.23 30.06 1.00
N GLU A 187 -21.01 30.47 0.76
CA GLU A 187 -19.83 29.89 1.41
C GLU A 187 -19.88 30.05 2.91
N ARG A 188 -20.28 31.23 3.40
CA ARG A 188 -20.44 31.50 4.82
C ARG A 188 -21.51 30.62 5.49
N ILE A 189 -22.63 30.37 4.82
CA ILE A 189 -23.75 29.58 5.35
C ILE A 189 -23.42 28.07 5.32
N TRP A 190 -22.63 27.62 4.33
CA TRP A 190 -22.37 26.20 4.11
C TRP A 190 -21.09 25.68 4.77
N TYR A 191 -20.10 26.55 5.02
CA TYR A 191 -18.83 26.17 5.61
C TYR A 191 -18.64 26.68 7.06
N SER A 192 -19.56 27.40 7.61
CA SER A 192 -19.50 27.90 9.00
C SER A 192 -20.27 27.05 10.01
N ALA A 193 -20.68 25.82 9.63
CA ALA A 193 -21.37 24.88 10.52
C ALA A 193 -20.46 23.71 10.91
#